data_a1aa50637f6edec68f70069f42816aba
#
_entry.id   a1aa50637f6edec68f70069f42816aba
#
_cell.length_a   1.000
_cell.length_b   1.000
_cell.length_c   1.000
_cell.angle_alpha   90.00
_cell.angle_beta   90.00
_cell.angle_gamma   90.00
#
_symmetry.space_group_name_H-M   'P 1'
#
loop_
_entity.id
_entity.type
_entity.pdbx_description
1 polymer ?
#
loop_
_entity_poly.entity_id
_entity_poly.type
_entity_poly.pdbx_seq_one_letter_code
_entity_poly.pdbx_strand_id
1 'polypeptide(L)'
;MVNGGHKLVTCTVKNSRSEEAAERLAKAVVGSNLVKAAMFGADANWGRVLCAMGYSKAPFRPEYVSVAFESAAGSVAVCDKGAALDFDEDLAKKVLSENEVTIAVDVNEGEDSATAWGCDLTYDYVKINGDYRT
;
A
#
# COMPACT_ATOMS: atom_id res chain seq x y z
N MET A 1 -6.66 16.28 15.50
CA MET A 1 -6.29 16.15 15.28
C MET A 1 -5.77 16.03 15.03
N VAL A 2 -5.68 16.13 15.25
CA VAL A 2 -5.17 16.04 15.02
C VAL A 2 -4.59 16.03 14.94
N ASN A 3 -4.35 16.04 15.06
CA ASN A 3 -3.62 16.01 14.89
C ASN A 3 -2.89 15.69 14.44
N GLY A 4 -3.49 15.93 14.61
CA GLY A 4 -2.61 15.95 13.94
C GLY A 4 -1.48 15.16 13.49
N GLY A 5 -0.87 14.52 13.40
CA GLY A 5 0.23 13.75 12.92
C GLY A 5 -0.09 12.28 12.75
N HIS A 6 -1.33 11.93 12.94
CA HIS A 6 -1.67 10.52 12.85
C HIS A 6 -2.22 10.18 11.48
N LYS A 7 -1.71 9.13 10.90
CA LYS A 7 -2.23 8.62 9.64
C LYS A 7 -2.13 7.10 9.67
N LEU A 8 -3.24 6.44 9.45
CA LEU A 8 -3.25 5.00 9.33
C LEU A 8 -3.10 4.62 7.87
N VAL A 9 -2.09 3.84 7.57
CA VAL A 9 -1.86 3.36 6.22
C VAL A 9 -2.13 1.86 6.21
N THR A 10 -3.05 1.44 5.36
CA THR A 10 -3.38 0.03 5.18
C THR A 10 -2.82 -0.40 3.83
N CYS A 11 -2.23 -1.57 3.76
CA CYS A 11 -1.85 -2.15 2.47
C CYS A 11 -2.56 -3.49 2.32
N THR A 12 -3.34 -3.61 1.27
CA THR A 12 -3.99 -4.87 0.90
C THR A 12 -3.28 -5.40 -0.33
N VAL A 13 -2.74 -6.62 -0.22
CA VAL A 13 -2.13 -7.30 -1.35
C VAL A 13 -3.05 -8.45 -1.72
N LYS A 14 -3.48 -8.50 -2.97
CA LYS A 14 -4.37 -9.57 -3.43
C LYS A 14 -3.80 -10.28 -4.64
N ASN A 15 -4.35 -11.44 -4.90
CA ASN A 15 -3.98 -12.30 -6.03
C ASN A 15 -2.51 -12.69 -6.00
N SER A 16 -2.03 -13.03 -4.80
CA SER A 16 -0.67 -13.48 -4.57
C SER A 16 -0.58 -14.99 -4.71
N ARG A 17 0.62 -15.48 -4.97
CA ARG A 17 0.88 -16.93 -5.09
C ARG A 17 0.58 -17.68 -3.81
N SER A 18 0.77 -17.03 -2.67
CA SER A 18 0.55 -17.64 -1.37
C SER A 18 0.19 -16.58 -0.37
N GLU A 19 -0.41 -17.00 0.72
CA GLU A 19 -0.74 -16.07 1.80
C GLU A 19 0.51 -15.53 2.44
N GLU A 20 1.53 -16.36 2.58
CA GLU A 20 2.80 -15.93 3.16
C GLU A 20 3.44 -14.83 2.31
N ALA A 21 3.43 -14.99 0.98
CA ALA A 21 3.98 -13.96 0.11
C ALA A 21 3.19 -12.67 0.22
N ALA A 22 1.85 -12.77 0.26
CA ALA A 22 1.01 -11.59 0.40
C ALA A 22 1.30 -10.86 1.71
N GLU A 23 1.47 -11.58 2.81
CA GLU A 23 1.77 -10.98 4.11
C GLU A 23 3.11 -10.26 4.09
N ARG A 24 4.12 -10.87 3.51
CA ARG A 24 5.44 -10.26 3.43
C ARG A 24 5.41 -8.99 2.60
N LEU A 25 4.71 -9.02 1.48
CA LEU A 25 4.61 -7.85 0.61
C LEU A 25 3.86 -6.72 1.32
N ALA A 26 2.72 -7.02 1.92
CA ALA A 26 1.93 -5.99 2.60
C ALA A 26 2.70 -5.38 3.77
N LYS A 27 3.38 -6.22 4.54
CA LYS A 27 4.15 -5.77 5.69
C LYS A 27 5.31 -4.87 5.25
N ALA A 28 5.97 -5.24 4.16
CA ALA A 28 7.09 -4.45 3.65
C ALA A 28 6.63 -3.05 3.22
N VAL A 29 5.45 -2.96 2.61
CA VAL A 29 4.92 -1.68 2.16
C VAL A 29 4.62 -0.78 3.35
N VAL A 30 3.85 -1.26 4.34
CA VAL A 30 3.48 -0.40 5.46
C VAL A 30 4.65 -0.13 6.40
N GLY A 31 5.68 -0.96 6.38
CA GLY A 31 6.88 -0.76 7.19
C GLY A 31 7.91 0.16 6.54
N SER A 32 7.73 0.53 5.28
CA SER A 32 8.70 1.34 4.57
C SER A 32 8.60 2.81 4.99
N ASN A 33 9.70 3.39 5.45
CA ASN A 33 9.71 4.80 5.80
C ASN A 33 9.50 5.69 4.58
N LEU A 34 9.97 5.26 3.41
CA LEU A 34 9.78 6.05 2.20
C LEU A 34 8.32 6.06 1.76
N VAL A 35 7.63 4.94 1.91
CA VAL A 35 6.20 4.87 1.62
C VAL A 35 5.43 5.72 2.62
N LYS A 36 5.77 5.64 3.91
CA LYS A 36 5.11 6.45 4.93
C LYS A 36 5.29 7.93 4.64
N ALA A 37 6.50 8.33 4.26
CA ALA A 37 6.76 9.74 3.94
C ALA A 37 5.92 10.19 2.74
N ALA A 38 5.75 9.35 1.74
CA ALA A 38 4.92 9.69 0.59
C ALA A 38 3.46 9.84 1.01
N MET A 39 2.97 8.95 1.87
CA MET A 39 1.58 9.02 2.34
C MET A 39 1.35 10.28 3.17
N PHE A 40 2.28 10.63 4.06
CA PHE A 40 2.17 11.86 4.84
C PHE A 40 2.22 13.09 3.94
N GLY A 41 2.98 13.05 2.86
CA GLY A 41 3.09 14.16 1.92
C GLY A 41 1.99 14.16 0.87
N ALA A 42 1.05 13.26 0.95
CA ALA A 42 -0.04 13.10 -0.04
C ALA A 42 0.54 12.95 -1.46
N ASP A 43 1.63 12.19 -1.57
CA ASP A 43 2.33 11.95 -2.81
C ASP A 43 1.96 10.56 -3.32
N ALA A 44 1.33 10.47 -4.49
CA ALA A 44 0.87 9.20 -5.05
C ALA A 44 2.03 8.43 -5.67
N ASN A 45 3.05 8.15 -4.87
CA ASN A 45 4.32 7.60 -5.32
C ASN A 45 4.28 6.08 -5.31
N TRP A 46 3.69 5.51 -6.36
CA TRP A 46 3.60 4.06 -6.47
C TRP A 46 4.96 3.41 -6.72
N GLY A 47 5.94 4.17 -7.22
CA GLY A 47 7.30 3.65 -7.37
C GLY A 47 7.89 3.23 -6.04
N ARG A 48 7.65 4.01 -4.98
CA ARG A 48 8.11 3.65 -3.64
C ARG A 48 7.42 2.41 -3.13
N VAL A 49 6.16 2.20 -3.51
CA VAL A 49 5.42 0.99 -3.13
C VAL A 49 6.10 -0.24 -3.76
N LEU A 50 6.41 -0.17 -5.05
CA LEU A 50 7.08 -1.30 -5.72
C LEU A 50 8.48 -1.54 -5.16
N CYS A 51 9.22 -0.46 -4.83
CA CYS A 51 10.53 -0.61 -4.22
C CYS A 51 10.43 -1.31 -2.86
N ALA A 52 9.45 -0.93 -2.05
CA ALA A 52 9.25 -1.57 -0.75
C ALA A 52 8.96 -3.05 -0.92
N MET A 53 8.13 -3.38 -1.90
CA MET A 53 7.82 -4.79 -2.20
C MET A 53 9.08 -5.54 -2.58
N GLY A 54 9.98 -4.90 -3.32
CA GLY A 54 11.24 -5.53 -3.72
C GLY A 54 12.13 -5.88 -2.52
N TYR A 55 12.07 -5.10 -1.45
CA TYR A 55 12.87 -5.39 -0.27
C TYR A 55 12.25 -6.48 0.60
N SER A 56 11.02 -6.89 0.33
CA SER A 56 10.35 -7.91 1.14
C SER A 56 10.95 -9.29 0.98
N LYS A 57 11.65 -9.52 -0.13
CA LYS A 57 12.18 -10.81 -0.53
C LYS A 57 11.10 -11.84 -0.81
N ALA A 58 9.85 -11.43 -0.88
CA ALA A 58 8.77 -12.29 -1.32
C ALA A 58 8.74 -12.29 -2.85
N PRO A 59 8.33 -13.39 -3.47
CA PRO A 59 8.28 -13.44 -4.93
C PRO A 59 7.14 -12.61 -5.49
N PHE A 60 7.41 -11.82 -6.50
CA PHE A 60 6.39 -11.13 -7.29
C PHE A 60 7.06 -10.65 -8.56
N ARG A 61 6.22 -10.31 -9.54
CA ARG A 61 6.72 -9.77 -10.80
C ARG A 61 6.23 -8.34 -10.95
N PRO A 62 7.13 -7.36 -10.95
CA PRO A 62 6.73 -5.94 -11.06
C PRO A 62 5.87 -5.66 -12.28
N GLU A 63 6.13 -6.35 -13.38
CA GLU A 63 5.38 -6.13 -14.63
C GLU A 63 3.93 -6.63 -14.56
N TYR A 64 3.56 -7.31 -13.47
CA TYR A 64 2.17 -7.74 -13.28
C TYR A 64 1.44 -6.90 -12.23
N VAL A 65 2.15 -6.03 -11.53
CA VAL A 65 1.58 -5.37 -10.35
C VAL A 65 0.76 -4.15 -10.73
N SER A 66 -0.43 -4.07 -10.15
CA SER A 66 -1.29 -2.90 -10.27
C SER A 66 -1.43 -2.26 -8.90
N VAL A 67 -1.46 -0.94 -8.84
CA VAL A 67 -1.54 -0.20 -7.58
C VAL A 67 -2.62 0.87 -7.68
N ALA A 68 -3.42 1.00 -6.63
CA ALA A 68 -4.37 2.09 -6.49
C ALA A 68 -4.32 2.60 -5.06
N PHE A 69 -4.66 3.87 -4.87
CA PHE A 69 -4.78 4.44 -3.54
C PHE A 69 -6.25 4.73 -3.27
N GLU A 70 -6.71 4.46 -2.07
CA GLU A 70 -8.11 4.57 -1.70
C GLU A 70 -8.29 5.23 -0.34
N SER A 71 -9.35 5.97 -0.19
CA SER A 71 -9.70 6.55 1.11
C SER A 71 -11.18 6.94 1.07
N ALA A 72 -11.65 7.58 2.12
CA ALA A 72 -13.03 8.10 2.15
C ALA A 72 -13.28 9.12 1.03
N ALA A 73 -12.22 9.75 0.51
CA ALA A 73 -12.36 10.75 -0.55
C ALA A 73 -12.48 10.13 -1.94
N GLY A 74 -12.23 8.82 -2.07
CA GLY A 74 -12.36 8.15 -3.36
C GLY A 74 -11.25 7.15 -3.61
N SER A 75 -11.06 6.82 -4.87
CA SER A 75 -10.07 5.84 -5.29
C SER A 75 -9.38 6.34 -6.54
N VAL A 76 -8.08 6.11 -6.65
CA VAL A 76 -7.32 6.50 -7.83
C VAL A 76 -6.35 5.39 -8.20
N ALA A 77 -6.49 4.88 -9.41
CA ALA A 77 -5.56 3.87 -9.94
C ALA A 77 -4.36 4.59 -10.54
N VAL A 78 -3.16 4.20 -10.12
CA VAL A 78 -1.94 4.91 -10.52
C VAL A 78 -0.98 4.06 -11.33
N CYS A 79 -1.12 2.74 -11.26
CA CYS A 79 -0.24 1.83 -11.97
C CYS A 79 -1.04 0.60 -12.37
N ASP A 80 -0.85 0.13 -13.60
CA ASP A 80 -1.52 -1.08 -14.06
C ASP A 80 -0.52 -1.98 -14.75
N LYS A 81 -0.32 -3.18 -14.20
CA LYS A 81 0.61 -4.17 -14.73
C LYS A 81 1.98 -3.56 -15.00
N GLY A 82 2.48 -2.88 -14.00
CA GLY A 82 3.83 -2.30 -14.01
C GLY A 82 3.96 -0.99 -14.75
N ALA A 83 2.89 -0.50 -15.38
CA ALA A 83 2.95 0.71 -16.18
C ALA A 83 2.20 1.86 -15.51
N ALA A 84 2.74 3.04 -15.60
CA ALA A 84 2.11 4.23 -15.06
C ALA A 84 0.80 4.51 -15.78
N LEU A 85 -0.21 4.90 -15.03
CA LEU A 85 -1.47 5.34 -15.60
C LEU A 85 -1.56 6.86 -15.46
N ASP A 86 -2.28 7.48 -16.39
CA ASP A 86 -2.63 8.87 -16.21
C ASP A 86 -3.73 8.92 -15.16
N PHE A 87 -3.59 9.78 -14.20
CA PHE A 87 -4.60 9.91 -13.16
C PHE A 87 -4.75 11.37 -12.77
N ASP A 88 -5.89 11.66 -12.15
CA ASP A 88 -6.21 13.02 -11.72
C ASP A 88 -5.38 13.35 -10.47
N GLU A 89 -4.43 14.26 -10.61
CA GLU A 89 -3.53 14.63 -9.51
C GLU A 89 -4.29 15.28 -8.36
N ASP A 90 -5.32 16.04 -8.66
CA ASP A 90 -6.11 16.66 -7.60
C ASP A 90 -6.90 15.63 -6.82
N LEU A 91 -7.45 14.63 -7.49
CA LEU A 91 -8.15 13.55 -6.82
C LEU A 91 -7.17 12.75 -5.97
N ALA A 92 -5.99 12.44 -6.53
CA ALA A 92 -4.98 11.68 -5.79
C ALA A 92 -4.61 12.41 -4.49
N LYS A 93 -4.45 13.73 -4.56
CA LYS A 93 -4.12 14.51 -3.38
C LYS A 93 -5.24 14.47 -2.36
N LYS A 94 -6.49 14.56 -2.80
CA LYS A 94 -7.63 14.46 -1.89
C LYS A 94 -7.70 13.09 -1.23
N VAL A 95 -7.51 12.04 -2.01
CA VAL A 95 -7.55 10.67 -1.49
C VAL A 95 -6.46 10.50 -0.43
N LEU A 96 -5.24 10.95 -0.73
CA LEU A 96 -4.10 10.74 0.17
C LEU A 96 -4.05 11.71 1.33
N SER A 97 -4.89 12.73 1.33
CA SER A 97 -4.92 13.69 2.45
C SER A 97 -5.80 13.22 3.60
N GLU A 98 -6.53 12.14 3.43
CA GLU A 98 -7.35 11.60 4.50
C GLU A 98 -6.47 10.93 5.56
N ASN A 99 -6.99 10.80 6.77
CA ASN A 99 -6.23 10.19 7.86
C ASN A 99 -6.10 8.68 7.72
N GLU A 100 -6.96 8.06 6.94
CA GLU A 100 -6.88 6.62 6.68
C GLU A 100 -6.80 6.42 5.18
N VAL A 101 -5.71 5.82 4.75
CA VAL A 101 -5.44 5.58 3.34
C VAL A 101 -5.14 4.12 3.13
N THR A 102 -5.70 3.53 2.08
CA THR A 102 -5.40 2.16 1.71
C THR A 102 -4.57 2.14 0.44
N ILE A 103 -3.48 1.40 0.48
CA ILE A 103 -2.67 1.10 -0.70
C ILE A 103 -3.15 -0.26 -1.18
N ALA A 104 -3.85 -0.28 -2.31
CA ALA A 104 -4.42 -1.50 -2.86
C ALA A 104 -3.47 -2.04 -3.93
N VAL A 105 -2.89 -3.21 -3.68
CA VAL A 105 -1.92 -3.82 -4.56
C VAL A 105 -2.50 -5.13 -5.10
N ASP A 106 -2.44 -5.30 -6.41
CA ASP A 106 -2.85 -6.55 -7.05
C ASP A 106 -1.63 -7.10 -7.75
N VAL A 107 -1.14 -8.27 -7.30
CA VAL A 107 0.07 -8.84 -7.90
C VAL A 107 -0.22 -9.77 -9.07
N ASN A 108 -1.49 -10.07 -9.30
CA ASN A 108 -1.93 -10.82 -10.49
C ASN A 108 -1.20 -12.15 -10.72
N GLU A 109 -0.92 -12.88 -9.65
CA GLU A 109 -0.19 -14.14 -9.77
C GLU A 109 -0.83 -15.31 -9.04
N GLY A 110 -2.01 -15.13 -8.47
CA GLY A 110 -2.64 -16.20 -7.71
C GLY A 110 -3.96 -15.76 -7.12
N GLU A 111 -4.32 -16.33 -5.98
CA GLU A 111 -5.62 -16.06 -5.37
C GLU A 111 -5.54 -15.69 -3.91
N ASP A 112 -4.37 -15.66 -3.34
CA ASP A 112 -4.24 -15.40 -1.90
C ASP A 112 -4.03 -13.93 -1.63
N SER A 113 -4.43 -13.51 -0.44
CA SER A 113 -4.35 -12.10 -0.07
C SER A 113 -3.97 -11.94 1.38
N ALA A 114 -3.55 -10.74 1.73
CA ALA A 114 -3.29 -10.36 3.10
C ALA A 114 -3.38 -8.85 3.23
N THR A 115 -3.60 -8.39 4.44
CA THR A 115 -3.68 -6.96 4.74
C THR A 115 -2.77 -6.65 5.92
N ALA A 116 -2.05 -5.54 5.82
CA ALA A 116 -1.21 -5.07 6.91
C ALA A 116 -1.54 -3.60 7.17
N TRP A 117 -1.32 -3.17 8.41
CA TRP A 117 -1.57 -1.81 8.82
C TRP A 117 -0.32 -1.21 9.43
N GLY A 118 -0.05 0.05 9.13
CA GLY A 118 1.05 0.79 9.74
C GLY A 118 0.56 2.14 10.20
N CYS A 119 1.12 2.63 11.28
CA CYS A 119 0.80 3.93 11.80
C CYS A 119 1.80 4.95 11.29
N ASP A 120 1.93 6.06 11.97
CA ASP A 120 2.75 7.16 11.53
C ASP A 120 4.24 6.85 11.61
N LEU A 121 5.06 7.82 11.23
CA LEU A 121 6.51 7.64 11.19
C LEU A 121 7.12 7.52 12.59
N THR A 122 6.43 8.00 13.61
CA THR A 122 6.95 7.99 14.96
C THR A 122 6.93 6.60 15.56
N TYR A 123 5.88 5.84 15.29
CA TYR A 123 5.72 4.52 15.82
C TYR A 123 5.83 3.51 14.72
N ASP A 124 6.74 2.60 14.85
CA ASP A 124 6.93 1.58 13.85
C ASP A 124 6.03 0.39 14.15
N TYR A 125 4.75 0.64 14.11
CA TYR A 125 3.76 -0.36 14.44
C TYR A 125 3.18 -0.99 13.17
N VAL A 126 3.29 -2.30 13.08
CA VAL A 126 2.76 -3.05 11.94
C VAL A 126 1.94 -4.21 12.47
N LYS A 127 0.76 -4.38 11.93
CA LYS A 127 -0.12 -5.48 12.30
C LYS A 127 -0.52 -6.23 11.03
N ILE A 128 -0.48 -7.55 11.11
CA ILE A 128 -0.85 -8.40 9.99
C ILE A 128 -2.17 -9.06 10.27
N ASN A 129 -3.03 -9.06 9.28
CA ASN A 129 -4.28 -9.78 9.35
C ASN A 129 -4.35 -10.69 8.13
N GLY A 130 -3.74 -11.83 8.26
CA GLY A 130 -3.84 -12.83 7.24
C GLY A 130 -4.96 -13.74 7.63
N ASP A 131 -4.64 -14.97 7.90
CA ASP A 131 -5.64 -15.83 8.38
C ASP A 131 -5.58 -15.90 9.86
N TYR A 132 -5.00 -14.94 10.61
CA TYR A 132 -5.01 -15.03 11.88
C TYR A 132 -6.16 -14.58 12.39
N ARG A 133 -6.58 -15.00 13.29
CA ARG A 133 -7.65 -14.65 13.90
C ARG A 133 -7.29 -14.20 15.08
N THR A 134 -6.83 -13.74 15.51
CA THR A 134 -6.48 -13.42 16.68
C THR A 134 -7.19 -12.99 17.33
#